data_d6ba0440a272fc6f1066a1503cbc1fb5
#
_entry.id   d6ba0440a272fc6f1066a1503cbc1fb5
#
_cell.length_a   1.000
_cell.length_b   1.000
_cell.length_c   1.000
_cell.angle_alpha   90.00
_cell.angle_beta   90.00
_cell.angle_gamma   90.00
#
_symmetry.space_group_name_H-M   'P 1'
#
loop_
_entity.id
_entity.type
_entity.pdbx_description
1 polymer ?
#
loop_
_entity_poly.entity_id
_entity_poly.type
_entity_poly.pdbx_seq_one_letter_code
_entity_poly.pdbx_strand_id
1 'polypeptide(L)'
;MANSDNNRRKFMATTLQSVGLTALGGLLWSGYSDEVKASPLVLRPPGALPENDFLKACIKCGLCAEACVNRDSNKNKDGSKRAGTLQMAKGGDHKLIGTPFFIPTEVPCFMCDDIPCVPVCPSGALDMPSLLNKEKELDINKARMGLAVVHKESCIAFWGIQCDACYRACPIQGEAITIEHQKNERTGKHAFLLPIVHSDVCTGCGLCEQACVTEKPAIFVLPIEHSTGRAGDHYVKGWDKKDQERVGNAKEIHTKDERSEKEAADYLNMGVDY
;
A
#
# COMPACT_ATOMS: atom_id res chain seq x y z
N MET A 1 -38.65 16.46 58.59
CA MET A 1 -37.63 17.11 57.67
C MET A 1 -36.43 16.26 57.34
N ALA A 2 -36.03 15.25 58.09
CA ALA A 2 -34.82 14.44 57.89
C ALA A 2 -34.86 13.46 56.65
N ASN A 3 -36.04 13.15 56.12
CA ASN A 3 -36.16 12.15 55.00
C ASN A 3 -35.92 12.74 53.61
N SER A 4 -36.09 14.06 53.44
CA SER A 4 -35.84 14.75 52.15
C SER A 4 -34.36 14.88 51.79
N ASP A 5 -33.50 15.10 52.80
CA ASP A 5 -32.05 15.29 52.58
C ASP A 5 -31.35 13.97 52.25
N ASN A 6 -31.88 12.85 52.76
CA ASN A 6 -31.35 11.53 52.45
C ASN A 6 -31.64 11.09 51.01
N ASN A 7 -32.81 11.48 50.48
CA ASN A 7 -33.17 11.23 49.08
C ASN A 7 -32.36 12.09 48.10
N ARG A 8 -32.07 13.35 48.41
CA ARG A 8 -31.22 14.22 47.60
C ARG A 8 -29.79 13.71 47.55
N ARG A 9 -29.23 13.26 48.68
CA ARG A 9 -27.86 12.67 48.73
C ARG A 9 -27.78 11.38 47.92
N LYS A 10 -28.79 10.50 48.01
CA LYS A 10 -28.86 9.26 47.21
C LYS A 10 -28.97 9.57 45.72
N PHE A 11 -29.80 10.54 45.36
CA PHE A 11 -29.93 10.96 43.98
C PHE A 11 -28.63 11.53 43.40
N MET A 12 -27.94 12.40 44.15
CA MET A 12 -26.65 12.92 43.69
C MET A 12 -25.58 11.85 43.59
N ALA A 13 -25.55 10.89 44.53
CA ALA A 13 -24.59 9.77 44.47
C ALA A 13 -24.87 8.85 43.25
N THR A 14 -26.13 8.53 42.97
CA THR A 14 -26.46 7.70 41.80
C THR A 14 -26.23 8.42 40.46
N THR A 15 -26.48 9.72 40.38
CA THR A 15 -26.15 10.51 39.17
C THR A 15 -24.65 10.63 38.96
N LEU A 16 -23.87 10.81 40.01
CA LEU A 16 -22.41 10.86 39.92
C LEU A 16 -21.82 9.50 39.50
N GLN A 17 -22.37 8.40 40.01
CA GLN A 17 -21.98 7.05 39.61
C GLN A 17 -22.36 6.75 38.13
N SER A 18 -23.55 7.15 37.67
CA SER A 18 -23.96 6.94 36.27
C SER A 18 -23.10 7.77 35.31
N VAL A 19 -22.80 9.03 35.64
CA VAL A 19 -21.90 9.86 34.83
C VAL A 19 -20.49 9.29 34.80
N GLY A 20 -19.99 8.79 35.93
CA GLY A 20 -18.67 8.14 36.00
C GLY A 20 -18.62 6.88 35.14
N LEU A 21 -19.65 6.03 35.16
CA LEU A 21 -19.73 4.82 34.35
C LEU A 21 -19.84 5.13 32.85
N THR A 22 -20.60 6.14 32.45
CA THR A 22 -20.69 6.56 31.05
C THR A 22 -19.38 7.18 30.55
N ALA A 23 -18.70 7.96 31.39
CA ALA A 23 -17.38 8.52 31.03
C ALA A 23 -16.34 7.41 30.86
N LEU A 24 -16.27 6.44 31.80
CA LEU A 24 -15.38 5.27 31.69
C LEU A 24 -15.72 4.42 30.48
N GLY A 25 -17.01 4.15 30.21
CA GLY A 25 -17.45 3.43 29.02
C GLY A 25 -17.07 4.14 27.74
N GLY A 26 -17.19 5.47 27.69
CA GLY A 26 -16.78 6.29 26.56
C GLY A 26 -15.25 6.26 26.31
N LEU A 27 -14.45 6.31 27.39
CA LEU A 27 -12.99 6.19 27.29
C LEU A 27 -12.55 4.80 26.83
N LEU A 28 -13.17 3.73 27.37
CA LEU A 28 -12.92 2.36 26.92
C LEU A 28 -13.33 2.15 25.47
N TRP A 29 -14.49 2.71 25.06
CA TRP A 29 -14.95 2.65 23.68
C TRP A 29 -14.04 3.43 22.74
N SER A 30 -13.56 4.61 23.12
CA SER A 30 -12.61 5.38 22.28
C SER A 30 -11.27 4.65 22.14
N GLY A 31 -10.73 4.07 23.22
CA GLY A 31 -9.53 3.24 23.15
C GLY A 31 -9.71 2.01 22.25
N TYR A 32 -10.84 1.31 22.40
CA TYR A 32 -11.19 0.17 21.56
C TYR A 32 -11.37 0.57 20.08
N SER A 33 -12.03 1.71 19.81
CA SER A 33 -12.25 2.18 18.43
C SER A 33 -10.95 2.60 17.74
N ASP A 34 -9.95 3.07 18.48
CA ASP A 34 -8.64 3.39 17.93
C ASP A 34 -7.80 2.14 17.62
N GLU A 35 -7.91 1.08 18.43
CA GLU A 35 -7.30 -0.22 18.15
C GLU A 35 -7.94 -0.94 16.93
N VAL A 36 -9.22 -0.70 16.67
CA VAL A 36 -9.96 -1.33 15.57
C VAL A 36 -9.78 -0.58 14.24
N LYS A 37 -9.07 0.54 14.21
CA LYS A 37 -8.72 1.19 12.92
C LYS A 37 -7.97 0.18 12.06
N ALA A 38 -8.57 -0.16 10.91
CA ALA A 38 -7.95 -1.06 9.94
C ALA A 38 -6.56 -0.57 9.58
N SER A 39 -5.59 -1.47 9.54
CA SER A 39 -4.23 -1.13 9.11
C SER A 39 -4.29 -0.48 7.73
N PRO A 40 -3.68 0.69 7.53
CA PRO A 40 -3.60 1.30 6.20
C PRO A 40 -2.76 0.46 5.22
N LEU A 41 -1.96 -0.47 5.72
CA LEU A 41 -1.04 -1.29 4.93
C LEU A 41 -1.69 -2.63 4.51
N VAL A 42 -2.86 -2.56 3.89
CA VAL A 42 -3.58 -3.75 3.40
C VAL A 42 -3.39 -3.89 1.90
N LEU A 43 -2.87 -5.04 1.47
CA LEU A 43 -2.77 -5.36 0.05
C LEU A 43 -4.04 -6.10 -0.40
N ARG A 44 -4.65 -5.59 -1.46
CA ARG A 44 -5.90 -6.08 -2.03
C ARG A 44 -5.66 -6.95 -3.26
N PRO A 45 -6.65 -7.79 -3.65
CA PRO A 45 -6.59 -8.57 -4.88
C PRO A 45 -6.34 -7.72 -6.13
N PRO A 46 -5.89 -8.34 -7.25
CA PRO A 46 -5.83 -7.66 -8.55
C PRO A 46 -7.17 -6.99 -8.90
N GLY A 47 -7.10 -5.81 -9.50
CA GLY A 47 -8.28 -5.05 -9.90
C GLY A 47 -9.09 -4.44 -8.78
N ALA A 48 -8.64 -4.49 -7.52
CA ALA A 48 -9.32 -3.84 -6.42
C ALA A 48 -9.47 -2.34 -6.66
N LEU A 49 -10.66 -1.81 -6.42
CA LEU A 49 -10.91 -0.37 -6.40
C LEU A 49 -10.04 0.32 -5.33
N PRO A 50 -9.89 1.65 -5.36
CA PRO A 50 -9.28 2.40 -4.27
C PRO A 50 -9.94 2.02 -2.93
N GLU A 51 -9.16 1.95 -1.85
CA GLU A 51 -9.55 1.31 -0.58
C GLU A 51 -10.95 1.73 -0.09
N ASN A 52 -11.26 3.03 -0.10
CA ASN A 52 -12.56 3.51 0.35
C ASN A 52 -13.74 3.00 -0.50
N ASP A 53 -13.55 2.92 -1.81
CA ASP A 53 -14.60 2.48 -2.74
C ASP A 53 -14.68 0.95 -2.76
N PHE A 54 -13.54 0.28 -2.61
CA PHE A 54 -13.47 -1.16 -2.39
C PHE A 54 -14.28 -1.58 -1.15
N LEU A 55 -14.09 -0.90 -0.04
CA LEU A 55 -14.79 -1.21 1.21
C LEU A 55 -16.31 -0.98 1.13
N LYS A 56 -16.76 -0.02 0.32
CA LYS A 56 -18.19 0.22 0.04
C LYS A 56 -18.78 -0.84 -0.88
N ALA A 57 -18.03 -1.28 -1.88
CA ALA A 57 -18.49 -2.23 -2.89
C ALA A 57 -18.38 -3.69 -2.44
N CYS A 58 -17.37 -4.04 -1.62
CA CYS A 58 -17.11 -5.41 -1.22
C CYS A 58 -18.21 -5.97 -0.29
N ILE A 59 -18.95 -6.95 -0.76
CA ILE A 59 -19.99 -7.65 0.03
C ILE A 59 -19.43 -8.77 0.91
N LYS A 60 -18.12 -8.96 0.95
CA LYS A 60 -17.44 -9.93 1.84
C LYS A 60 -17.83 -11.39 1.61
N CYS A 61 -18.21 -11.76 0.39
CA CYS A 61 -18.71 -13.09 0.05
C CYS A 61 -17.64 -14.20 0.01
N GLY A 62 -16.34 -13.85 -0.08
CA GLY A 62 -15.24 -14.81 -0.10
C GLY A 62 -14.97 -15.52 -1.43
N LEU A 63 -15.77 -15.29 -2.48
CA LEU A 63 -15.63 -15.97 -3.77
C LEU A 63 -14.27 -15.77 -4.42
N CYS A 64 -13.68 -14.58 -4.30
CA CYS A 64 -12.35 -14.28 -4.82
C CYS A 64 -11.26 -15.11 -4.12
N ALA A 65 -11.38 -15.34 -2.81
CA ALA A 65 -10.44 -16.17 -2.07
C ALA A 65 -10.60 -17.66 -2.46
N GLU A 66 -11.83 -18.13 -2.60
CA GLU A 66 -12.13 -19.50 -3.06
C GLU A 66 -11.59 -19.73 -4.49
N ALA A 67 -11.84 -18.83 -5.42
CA ALA A 67 -11.31 -18.92 -6.78
C ALA A 67 -9.78 -18.93 -6.80
N CYS A 68 -9.14 -18.16 -5.94
CA CYS A 68 -7.69 -18.13 -5.80
C CYS A 68 -7.12 -19.50 -5.33
N VAL A 69 -7.79 -20.17 -4.40
CA VAL A 69 -7.40 -21.51 -3.92
C VAL A 69 -7.66 -22.56 -5.00
N ASN A 70 -8.75 -22.45 -5.73
CA ASN A 70 -9.20 -23.47 -6.70
C ASN A 70 -8.58 -23.33 -8.10
N ARG A 71 -7.70 -22.32 -8.32
CA ARG A 71 -7.02 -22.15 -9.62
C ARG A 71 -6.26 -23.41 -10.04
N ASP A 72 -6.23 -23.70 -11.33
CA ASP A 72 -5.59 -24.91 -11.85
C ASP A 72 -4.08 -24.98 -11.59
N SER A 73 -3.41 -23.83 -11.58
CA SER A 73 -1.98 -23.70 -11.28
C SER A 73 -1.63 -23.93 -9.80
N ASN A 74 -2.63 -24.09 -8.92
CA ASN A 74 -2.45 -24.22 -7.46
C ASN A 74 -2.26 -25.66 -6.97
N LYS A 75 -1.64 -26.50 -7.77
CA LYS A 75 -1.39 -27.90 -7.41
C LYS A 75 0.09 -28.13 -7.12
N ASN A 76 0.38 -28.84 -6.05
CA ASN A 76 1.70 -29.39 -5.79
C ASN A 76 1.97 -30.55 -6.74
N LYS A 77 3.22 -31.04 -6.77
CA LYS A 77 3.61 -32.21 -7.56
C LYS A 77 2.86 -33.50 -7.15
N ASP A 78 2.39 -33.54 -5.91
CA ASP A 78 1.60 -34.65 -5.32
C ASP A 78 0.09 -34.50 -5.55
N GLY A 79 -0.35 -33.46 -6.29
CA GLY A 79 -1.76 -33.18 -6.56
C GLY A 79 -2.50 -32.45 -5.44
N SER A 80 -1.87 -32.22 -4.29
CA SER A 80 -2.46 -31.41 -3.21
C SER A 80 -2.55 -29.93 -3.58
N LYS A 81 -3.58 -29.24 -3.07
CA LYS A 81 -3.73 -27.79 -3.27
C LYS A 81 -2.75 -27.02 -2.37
N ARG A 82 -2.08 -26.04 -2.94
CA ARG A 82 -1.30 -25.07 -2.15
C ARG A 82 -2.22 -24.10 -1.42
N ALA A 83 -1.71 -23.42 -0.41
CA ALA A 83 -2.41 -22.32 0.23
C ALA A 83 -2.80 -21.23 -0.79
N GLY A 84 -3.99 -20.70 -0.66
CA GLY A 84 -4.43 -19.56 -1.47
C GLY A 84 -3.69 -18.30 -1.06
N THR A 85 -3.44 -17.43 -2.02
CA THR A 85 -2.87 -16.10 -1.76
C THR A 85 -3.84 -15.24 -0.96
N LEU A 86 -5.12 -15.25 -1.36
CA LEU A 86 -6.12 -14.41 -0.73
C LEU A 86 -6.64 -15.06 0.55
N GLN A 87 -6.60 -14.28 1.61
CA GLN A 87 -7.15 -14.61 2.91
C GLN A 87 -8.31 -13.67 3.22
N MET A 88 -9.29 -14.15 4.00
CA MET A 88 -10.40 -13.31 4.49
C MET A 88 -10.06 -12.81 5.88
N ALA A 89 -10.10 -11.51 6.10
CA ALA A 89 -9.78 -10.90 7.38
C ALA A 89 -10.68 -11.40 8.50
N LYS A 90 -10.07 -11.78 9.62
CA LYS A 90 -10.73 -12.27 10.84
C LYS A 90 -10.59 -11.26 11.97
N GLY A 91 -11.29 -11.48 13.08
CA GLY A 91 -11.08 -10.68 14.29
C GLY A 91 -9.64 -10.84 14.79
N GLY A 92 -8.98 -9.74 15.10
CA GLY A 92 -7.57 -9.70 15.52
C GLY A 92 -6.56 -9.38 14.41
N ASP A 93 -6.95 -9.42 13.14
CA ASP A 93 -6.04 -9.11 12.02
C ASP A 93 -5.79 -7.61 11.83
N HIS A 94 -6.39 -6.75 12.64
CA HIS A 94 -6.37 -5.28 12.47
C HIS A 94 -6.81 -4.80 11.08
N LYS A 95 -7.66 -5.57 10.42
CA LYS A 95 -8.23 -5.32 9.11
C LYS A 95 -9.76 -5.41 9.19
N LEU A 96 -10.45 -4.78 8.24
CA LEU A 96 -11.91 -4.88 8.22
C LEU A 96 -12.35 -6.33 7.99
N ILE A 97 -13.03 -6.89 8.99
CA ILE A 97 -13.45 -8.30 9.03
C ILE A 97 -14.22 -8.69 7.76
N GLY A 98 -13.89 -9.84 7.22
CA GLY A 98 -14.53 -10.41 6.04
C GLY A 98 -14.06 -9.81 4.71
N THR A 99 -13.07 -8.91 4.70
CA THR A 99 -12.50 -8.40 3.45
C THR A 99 -11.30 -9.24 2.99
N PRO A 100 -11.12 -9.47 1.68
CA PRO A 100 -9.97 -10.20 1.14
C PRO A 100 -8.71 -9.35 1.18
N PHE A 101 -7.61 -9.98 1.55
CA PHE A 101 -6.26 -9.40 1.56
C PHE A 101 -5.22 -10.50 1.32
N PHE A 102 -3.97 -10.11 1.13
CA PHE A 102 -2.86 -11.06 1.12
C PHE A 102 -1.62 -10.48 1.82
N ILE A 103 -0.75 -11.38 2.25
CA ILE A 103 0.52 -11.08 2.91
C ILE A 103 1.62 -11.67 2.03
N PRO A 104 2.43 -10.85 1.35
CA PRO A 104 3.43 -11.33 0.40
C PRO A 104 4.46 -12.30 1.00
N THR A 105 4.87 -12.07 2.24
CA THR A 105 5.83 -12.93 2.95
C THR A 105 5.29 -14.33 3.21
N GLU A 106 3.97 -14.49 3.35
CA GLU A 106 3.33 -15.80 3.53
C GLU A 106 3.05 -16.44 2.17
N VAL A 107 2.16 -15.84 1.39
CA VAL A 107 1.78 -16.33 0.07
C VAL A 107 1.59 -15.12 -0.88
N PRO A 108 2.54 -14.82 -1.75
CA PRO A 108 2.46 -13.74 -2.72
C PRO A 108 1.41 -14.02 -3.80
N CYS A 109 1.07 -13.00 -4.60
CA CYS A 109 0.23 -13.20 -5.77
C CYS A 109 1.03 -13.91 -6.87
N PHE A 110 0.51 -15.05 -7.35
CA PHE A 110 1.18 -15.88 -8.37
C PHE A 110 1.01 -15.36 -9.80
N MET A 111 0.37 -14.22 -9.97
CA MET A 111 0.21 -13.58 -11.29
C MET A 111 -0.42 -14.52 -12.32
N CYS A 112 -1.59 -15.10 -11.98
CA CYS A 112 -2.33 -16.00 -12.86
C CYS A 112 -2.79 -15.29 -14.13
N ASP A 113 -2.59 -15.89 -15.31
CA ASP A 113 -2.98 -15.31 -16.59
C ASP A 113 -4.50 -15.15 -16.73
N ASP A 114 -5.27 -16.08 -16.17
CA ASP A 114 -6.73 -16.10 -16.16
C ASP A 114 -7.37 -15.23 -15.08
N ILE A 115 -6.57 -14.71 -14.15
CA ILE A 115 -6.97 -13.85 -13.01
C ILE A 115 -8.29 -14.32 -12.37
N PRO A 116 -8.40 -15.56 -11.88
CA PRO A 116 -9.69 -16.17 -11.52
C PRO A 116 -10.44 -15.45 -10.40
N CYS A 117 -9.75 -14.65 -9.59
CA CYS A 117 -10.32 -13.90 -8.48
C CYS A 117 -11.20 -12.72 -8.94
N VAL A 118 -11.01 -12.18 -10.14
CA VAL A 118 -11.68 -10.96 -10.61
C VAL A 118 -13.04 -11.25 -11.24
N PRO A 119 -13.17 -12.16 -12.22
CA PRO A 119 -14.46 -12.46 -12.85
C PRO A 119 -15.54 -12.98 -11.89
N VAL A 120 -15.13 -13.59 -10.77
CA VAL A 120 -16.06 -14.13 -9.77
C VAL A 120 -16.63 -13.08 -8.81
N CYS A 121 -16.16 -11.82 -8.88
CA CYS A 121 -16.60 -10.75 -8.01
C CYS A 121 -17.98 -10.21 -8.46
N PRO A 122 -19.09 -10.49 -7.74
CA PRO A 122 -20.41 -10.09 -8.19
C PRO A 122 -20.72 -8.62 -7.94
N SER A 123 -19.98 -7.98 -7.03
CA SER A 123 -20.25 -6.60 -6.62
C SER A 123 -19.42 -5.56 -7.37
N GLY A 124 -18.51 -5.99 -8.25
CA GLY A 124 -17.59 -5.07 -8.95
C GLY A 124 -16.55 -4.40 -8.05
N ALA A 125 -16.36 -4.88 -6.81
CA ALA A 125 -15.29 -4.40 -5.94
C ALA A 125 -13.90 -4.70 -6.53
N LEU A 126 -13.82 -5.72 -7.39
CA LEU A 126 -12.68 -6.00 -8.25
C LEU A 126 -13.07 -5.59 -9.68
N ASP A 127 -12.44 -4.52 -10.16
CA ASP A 127 -12.73 -3.90 -11.44
C ASP A 127 -12.02 -4.65 -12.59
N MET A 128 -12.77 -5.47 -13.32
CA MET A 128 -12.25 -6.20 -14.46
C MET A 128 -11.76 -5.27 -15.59
N PRO A 129 -12.48 -4.20 -15.98
CA PRO A 129 -12.03 -3.26 -16.99
C PRO A 129 -10.64 -2.70 -16.78
N SER A 130 -10.20 -2.50 -15.53
CA SER A 130 -8.85 -1.98 -15.21
C SER A 130 -7.72 -2.94 -15.58
N LEU A 131 -8.04 -4.21 -15.77
CA LEU A 131 -7.11 -5.29 -16.09
C LEU A 131 -7.13 -5.71 -17.56
N LEU A 132 -7.90 -5.01 -18.41
CA LEU A 132 -7.97 -5.33 -19.82
C LEU A 132 -6.82 -4.68 -20.58
N ASN A 133 -6.23 -5.44 -21.51
CA ASN A 133 -5.28 -4.93 -22.49
C ASN A 133 -6.01 -4.20 -23.64
N LYS A 134 -5.26 -3.75 -24.66
CA LYS A 134 -5.83 -3.06 -25.82
C LYS A 134 -6.73 -3.98 -26.66
N GLU A 135 -6.47 -5.27 -26.62
CA GLU A 135 -7.22 -6.33 -27.31
C GLU A 135 -8.46 -6.77 -26.51
N LYS A 136 -8.74 -6.16 -25.36
CA LYS A 136 -9.82 -6.49 -24.40
C LYS A 136 -9.69 -7.87 -23.76
N GLU A 137 -8.47 -8.38 -23.67
CA GLU A 137 -8.14 -9.59 -22.93
C GLU A 137 -7.63 -9.25 -21.54
N LEU A 138 -7.82 -10.15 -20.56
CA LEU A 138 -7.28 -9.99 -19.22
C LEU A 138 -5.76 -10.04 -19.25
N ASP A 139 -5.12 -9.05 -18.64
CA ASP A 139 -3.68 -8.94 -18.52
C ASP A 139 -3.30 -8.65 -17.08
N ILE A 140 -2.75 -9.64 -16.41
CA ILE A 140 -2.33 -9.52 -15.00
C ILE A 140 -1.24 -8.45 -14.80
N ASN A 141 -0.47 -8.11 -15.84
CA ASN A 141 0.55 -7.07 -15.77
C ASN A 141 -0.04 -5.65 -15.63
N LYS A 142 -1.34 -5.51 -15.89
CA LYS A 142 -2.09 -4.28 -15.59
C LYS A 142 -2.47 -4.13 -14.12
N ALA A 143 -2.39 -5.21 -13.34
CA ALA A 143 -2.71 -5.15 -11.92
C ALA A 143 -1.83 -4.14 -11.18
N ARG A 144 -2.43 -3.45 -10.24
CA ARG A 144 -1.77 -2.46 -9.38
C ARG A 144 -2.19 -2.71 -7.92
N MET A 145 -1.74 -3.84 -7.37
CA MET A 145 -2.06 -4.25 -6.00
C MET A 145 -1.26 -3.47 -4.97
N GLY A 146 -0.09 -2.99 -5.35
CA GLY A 146 0.84 -2.25 -4.52
C GLY A 146 2.10 -1.88 -5.29
N LEU A 147 3.09 -1.37 -4.59
CA LEU A 147 4.40 -1.06 -5.13
C LEU A 147 5.48 -1.63 -4.22
N ALA A 148 6.44 -2.35 -4.80
CA ALA A 148 7.60 -2.80 -4.07
C ALA A 148 8.55 -1.63 -3.77
N VAL A 149 8.99 -1.55 -2.53
CA VAL A 149 9.91 -0.52 -2.03
C VAL A 149 11.15 -1.20 -1.46
N VAL A 150 12.33 -0.70 -1.81
CA VAL A 150 13.61 -1.23 -1.31
C VAL A 150 14.11 -0.37 -0.16
N HIS A 151 14.30 -0.98 1.00
CA HIS A 151 14.95 -0.36 2.14
C HIS A 151 16.47 -0.52 2.00
N LYS A 152 17.13 0.53 1.57
CA LYS A 152 18.55 0.52 1.17
C LYS A 152 19.48 0.09 2.30
N GLU A 153 19.19 0.51 3.53
CA GLU A 153 20.04 0.20 4.69
C GLU A 153 19.98 -1.28 5.10
N SER A 154 18.88 -1.98 4.81
CA SER A 154 18.72 -3.41 5.12
C SER A 154 19.05 -4.32 3.94
N CYS A 155 19.15 -3.77 2.73
CA CYS A 155 19.41 -4.56 1.53
C CYS A 155 20.91 -4.84 1.37
N ILE A 156 21.25 -6.13 1.40
CA ILE A 156 22.65 -6.58 1.30
C ILE A 156 23.33 -6.17 -0.02
N ALA A 157 22.57 -5.94 -1.08
CA ALA A 157 23.10 -5.44 -2.34
C ALA A 157 23.71 -4.03 -2.18
N PHE A 158 23.11 -3.19 -1.35
CA PHE A 158 23.64 -1.86 -1.02
C PHE A 158 24.83 -1.93 -0.06
N TRP A 159 25.07 -3.06 0.61
CA TRP A 159 26.29 -3.29 1.39
C TRP A 159 27.46 -3.77 0.53
N GLY A 160 27.24 -4.03 -0.76
CA GLY A 160 28.24 -4.54 -1.69
C GLY A 160 28.32 -6.07 -1.76
N ILE A 161 27.32 -6.76 -1.21
CA ILE A 161 27.17 -8.21 -1.36
C ILE A 161 26.30 -8.44 -2.61
N GLN A 162 26.79 -9.25 -3.54
CA GLN A 162 26.06 -9.54 -4.77
C GLN A 162 24.77 -10.30 -4.44
N CYS A 163 23.63 -9.69 -4.74
CA CYS A 163 22.30 -10.27 -4.54
C CYS A 163 21.35 -9.77 -5.62
N ASP A 164 20.69 -10.70 -6.29
CA ASP A 164 19.71 -10.44 -7.34
C ASP A 164 18.41 -11.24 -7.15
N ALA A 165 18.16 -11.74 -5.93
CA ALA A 165 17.02 -12.61 -5.61
C ALA A 165 15.67 -11.97 -5.96
N CYS A 166 15.45 -10.71 -5.61
CA CYS A 166 14.23 -9.98 -5.93
C CYS A 166 14.05 -9.76 -7.44
N TYR A 167 15.14 -9.53 -8.17
CA TYR A 167 15.13 -9.38 -9.62
C TYR A 167 14.73 -10.70 -10.30
N ARG A 168 15.33 -11.82 -9.89
CA ARG A 168 15.03 -13.15 -10.45
C ARG A 168 13.61 -13.63 -10.12
N ALA A 169 13.09 -13.23 -8.98
CA ALA A 169 11.72 -13.61 -8.57
C ALA A 169 10.64 -12.78 -9.27
N CYS A 170 11.00 -11.67 -9.91
CA CYS A 170 10.04 -10.79 -10.55
C CYS A 170 9.50 -11.43 -11.84
N PRO A 171 8.18 -11.59 -12.00
CA PRO A 171 7.59 -12.13 -13.23
C PRO A 171 7.75 -11.17 -14.42
N ILE A 172 7.89 -9.86 -14.15
CA ILE A 172 8.14 -8.81 -15.14
C ILE A 172 9.60 -8.37 -15.01
N GLN A 173 10.49 -9.34 -15.08
CA GLN A 173 11.91 -9.16 -14.93
C GLN A 173 12.49 -8.24 -16.01
N GLY A 174 13.34 -7.30 -15.61
CA GLY A 174 13.96 -6.35 -16.53
C GLY A 174 13.11 -5.12 -16.87
N GLU A 175 11.82 -5.13 -16.56
CA GLU A 175 10.92 -3.97 -16.70
C GLU A 175 10.48 -3.43 -15.35
N ALA A 176 9.88 -4.27 -14.49
CA ALA A 176 9.40 -3.85 -13.17
C ALA A 176 10.52 -3.72 -12.14
N ILE A 177 11.54 -4.59 -12.23
CA ILE A 177 12.77 -4.49 -11.44
C ILE A 177 13.95 -4.59 -12.41
N THR A 178 14.87 -3.63 -12.32
CA THR A 178 16.15 -3.64 -13.04
C THR A 178 17.31 -3.67 -12.06
N ILE A 179 18.47 -4.09 -12.52
CA ILE A 179 19.71 -4.05 -11.73
C ILE A 179 20.61 -2.95 -12.27
N GLU A 180 20.91 -1.97 -11.42
CA GLU A 180 21.90 -0.95 -11.71
C GLU A 180 23.27 -1.41 -11.21
N HIS A 181 24.25 -1.37 -12.10
CA HIS A 181 25.64 -1.72 -11.77
C HIS A 181 26.41 -0.46 -11.38
N GLN A 182 26.78 -0.35 -10.11
CA GLN A 182 27.63 0.74 -9.63
C GLN A 182 29.03 0.22 -9.26
N LYS A 183 30.05 0.95 -9.67
CA LYS A 183 31.44 0.65 -9.27
C LYS A 183 31.63 0.93 -7.77
N ASN A 184 32.24 -0.02 -7.06
CA ASN A 184 32.62 0.22 -5.69
C ASN A 184 33.91 1.06 -5.66
N GLU A 185 33.81 2.34 -5.41
CA GLU A 185 34.94 3.27 -5.39
C GLU A 185 35.95 2.94 -4.29
N ARG A 186 35.48 2.40 -3.16
CA ARG A 186 36.35 2.05 -2.02
C ARG A 186 37.29 0.88 -2.30
N THR A 187 36.79 -0.17 -2.94
CA THR A 187 37.57 -1.41 -3.18
C THR A 187 38.05 -1.53 -4.61
N GLY A 188 37.41 -0.88 -5.56
CA GLY A 188 37.66 -0.97 -7.00
C GLY A 188 37.43 -2.35 -7.62
N LYS A 189 37.07 -3.36 -6.82
CA LYS A 189 37.04 -4.78 -7.24
C LYS A 189 35.65 -5.35 -7.42
N HIS A 190 34.63 -4.81 -6.74
CA HIS A 190 33.27 -5.33 -6.76
C HIS A 190 32.31 -4.27 -7.22
N ALA A 191 31.38 -4.62 -8.08
CA ALA A 191 30.24 -3.78 -8.43
C ALA A 191 29.11 -4.01 -7.45
N PHE A 192 28.38 -2.94 -7.12
CA PHE A 192 27.08 -3.06 -6.48
C PHE A 192 26.06 -3.49 -7.53
N LEU A 193 25.16 -4.40 -7.18
CA LEU A 193 24.02 -4.83 -8.00
C LEU A 193 22.75 -4.27 -7.38
N LEU A 194 22.47 -3.01 -7.65
CA LEU A 194 21.41 -2.28 -6.97
C LEU A 194 20.05 -2.56 -7.64
N PRO A 195 19.08 -3.15 -6.93
CA PRO A 195 17.75 -3.34 -7.47
C PRO A 195 17.00 -2.00 -7.51
N ILE A 196 16.52 -1.64 -8.69
CA ILE A 196 15.68 -0.47 -8.95
C ILE A 196 14.30 -0.95 -9.33
N VAL A 197 13.28 -0.47 -8.61
CA VAL A 197 11.87 -0.78 -8.88
C VAL A 197 11.24 0.34 -9.68
N HIS A 198 10.58 -0.02 -10.79
CA HIS A 198 9.85 0.91 -11.65
C HIS A 198 8.38 0.92 -11.26
N SER A 199 7.93 2.05 -10.72
CA SER A 199 6.60 2.21 -10.12
C SER A 199 5.45 2.13 -11.14
N ASP A 200 5.71 2.45 -12.38
CA ASP A 200 4.75 2.42 -13.49
C ASP A 200 4.47 1.00 -14.01
N VAL A 201 5.42 0.08 -13.82
CA VAL A 201 5.33 -1.31 -14.28
C VAL A 201 5.05 -2.29 -13.14
N CYS A 202 5.56 -2.02 -11.93
CA CYS A 202 5.41 -2.91 -10.78
C CYS A 202 3.94 -3.17 -10.44
N THR A 203 3.54 -4.45 -10.40
CA THR A 203 2.17 -4.90 -10.07
C THR A 203 1.91 -5.03 -8.59
N GLY A 204 2.97 -5.08 -7.75
CA GLY A 204 2.84 -5.31 -6.32
C GLY A 204 2.49 -6.75 -5.94
N CYS A 205 2.86 -7.73 -6.75
CA CYS A 205 2.54 -9.15 -6.52
C CYS A 205 3.21 -9.74 -5.27
N GLY A 206 4.35 -9.17 -4.83
CA GLY A 206 5.04 -9.57 -3.62
C GLY A 206 6.00 -10.75 -3.76
N LEU A 207 6.21 -11.31 -4.95
CA LEU A 207 7.17 -12.38 -5.19
C LEU A 207 8.61 -11.98 -4.84
N CYS A 208 8.97 -10.72 -5.08
CA CYS A 208 10.28 -10.18 -4.70
C CYS A 208 10.45 -10.08 -3.18
N GLU A 209 9.39 -9.77 -2.44
CA GLU A 209 9.39 -9.72 -0.98
C GLU A 209 9.58 -11.12 -0.40
N GLN A 210 8.83 -12.11 -0.89
CA GLN A 210 8.98 -13.51 -0.45
C GLN A 210 10.37 -14.08 -0.78
N ALA A 211 10.95 -13.71 -1.92
CA ALA A 211 12.26 -14.20 -2.34
C ALA A 211 13.44 -13.50 -1.64
N CYS A 212 13.19 -12.46 -0.86
CA CYS A 212 14.24 -11.73 -0.17
C CYS A 212 14.99 -12.65 0.81
N VAL A 213 16.32 -12.63 0.74
CA VAL A 213 17.19 -13.52 1.52
C VAL A 213 17.48 -13.01 2.93
N THR A 214 17.10 -11.78 3.25
CA THR A 214 17.29 -11.19 4.57
C THR A 214 16.21 -11.69 5.53
N GLU A 215 16.51 -11.82 6.81
CA GLU A 215 15.59 -12.30 7.84
C GLU A 215 14.28 -11.48 7.86
N LYS A 216 14.41 -10.15 7.79
CA LYS A 216 13.29 -9.25 7.47
C LYS A 216 13.48 -8.79 6.05
N PRO A 217 12.47 -8.95 5.17
CA PRO A 217 12.62 -8.55 3.78
C PRO A 217 13.06 -7.09 3.66
N ALA A 218 14.16 -6.87 2.93
CA ALA A 218 14.65 -5.53 2.63
C ALA A 218 13.90 -4.90 1.44
N ILE A 219 13.14 -5.69 0.69
CA ILE A 219 12.18 -5.25 -0.31
C ILE A 219 10.80 -5.72 0.15
N PHE A 220 9.85 -4.81 0.20
CA PHE A 220 8.50 -5.09 0.69
C PHE A 220 7.47 -4.31 -0.11
N VAL A 221 6.27 -4.84 -0.19
CA VAL A 221 5.17 -4.26 -0.97
C VAL A 221 4.28 -3.42 -0.08
N LEU A 222 4.07 -2.18 -0.47
CA LEU A 222 3.13 -1.26 0.16
C LEU A 222 1.95 -0.97 -0.77
N PRO A 223 0.76 -0.68 -0.22
CA PRO A 223 -0.32 -0.12 -1.01
C PRO A 223 0.15 1.14 -1.76
N ILE A 224 -0.30 1.33 -2.99
CA ILE A 224 0.17 2.43 -3.85
C ILE A 224 0.02 3.79 -3.17
N GLU A 225 -1.07 3.98 -2.43
CA GLU A 225 -1.35 5.23 -1.72
C GLU A 225 -0.30 5.60 -0.66
N HIS A 226 0.41 4.60 -0.13
CA HIS A 226 1.45 4.77 0.90
C HIS A 226 2.87 4.71 0.34
N SER A 227 3.04 4.13 -0.85
CA SER A 227 4.35 3.97 -1.50
C SER A 227 4.71 5.14 -2.41
N THR A 228 3.71 5.86 -2.93
CA THR A 228 3.90 7.02 -3.77
C THR A 228 3.62 8.29 -2.96
N GLY A 229 4.58 9.21 -2.95
CA GLY A 229 4.36 10.52 -2.33
C GLY A 229 3.19 11.23 -3.00
N ARG A 230 2.29 11.82 -2.21
CA ARG A 230 1.28 12.73 -2.73
C ARG A 230 1.84 14.14 -2.71
N ALA A 231 1.93 14.75 -3.88
CA ALA A 231 2.10 16.20 -3.94
C ALA A 231 0.84 16.85 -3.35
N GLY A 232 0.99 17.88 -2.54
CA GLY A 232 -0.14 18.70 -2.09
C GLY A 232 -0.88 19.29 -3.29
N ASP A 233 -2.11 19.74 -3.09
CA ASP A 233 -2.98 20.26 -4.17
C ASP A 233 -2.39 21.46 -4.94
N HIS A 234 -1.38 22.10 -4.36
CA HIS A 234 -0.66 23.23 -4.97
C HIS A 234 0.51 22.82 -5.86
N TYR A 235 0.89 21.53 -5.87
CA TYR A 235 1.99 21.03 -6.70
C TYR A 235 1.44 20.34 -7.95
N VAL A 236 1.93 20.80 -9.10
CA VAL A 236 1.54 20.27 -10.41
C VAL A 236 2.77 19.66 -11.09
N LYS A 237 2.64 18.42 -11.53
CA LYS A 237 3.67 17.78 -12.36
C LYS A 237 3.48 18.27 -13.79
N GLY A 238 4.21 19.27 -14.22
CA GLY A 238 4.00 19.94 -15.52
C GLY A 238 4.13 19.07 -16.78
N TRP A 239 4.49 17.79 -16.64
CA TRP A 239 4.60 16.80 -17.73
C TRP A 239 3.46 15.75 -17.76
N ASP A 240 2.56 15.75 -16.80
CA ASP A 240 1.40 14.87 -16.77
C ASP A 240 0.24 15.52 -17.52
N LYS A 241 -0.41 14.80 -18.46
CA LYS A 241 -1.57 15.32 -19.21
C LYS A 241 -2.71 15.79 -18.31
N LYS A 242 -2.94 15.10 -17.18
CA LYS A 242 -3.96 15.49 -16.18
C LYS A 242 -3.59 16.78 -15.47
N ASP A 243 -2.31 17.06 -15.30
CA ASP A 243 -1.84 18.29 -14.70
C ASP A 243 -1.93 19.47 -15.67
N GLN A 244 -1.83 19.26 -16.97
CA GLN A 244 -2.08 20.30 -17.97
C GLN A 244 -3.53 20.81 -17.91
N GLU A 245 -4.51 19.91 -17.72
CA GLU A 245 -5.90 20.32 -17.53
C GLU A 245 -6.11 21.07 -16.20
N ARG A 246 -5.44 20.66 -15.13
CA ARG A 246 -5.46 21.37 -13.85
C ARG A 246 -4.86 22.77 -13.96
N VAL A 247 -3.73 22.92 -14.64
CA VAL A 247 -3.09 24.23 -14.90
C VAL A 247 -4.00 25.12 -15.74
N GLY A 248 -4.62 24.58 -16.80
CA GLY A 248 -5.54 25.32 -17.65
C GLY A 248 -6.83 25.77 -16.95
N ASN A 249 -7.26 25.04 -15.91
CA ASN A 249 -8.46 25.34 -15.13
C ASN A 249 -8.17 26.15 -13.84
N ALA A 250 -6.90 26.37 -13.49
CA ALA A 250 -6.53 27.14 -12.31
C ALA A 250 -6.89 28.62 -12.52
N LYS A 251 -7.73 29.18 -11.64
CA LYS A 251 -8.19 30.58 -11.71
C LYS A 251 -7.08 31.59 -11.47
N GLU A 252 -6.04 31.22 -10.73
CA GLU A 252 -4.86 32.05 -10.49
C GLU A 252 -3.64 31.12 -10.39
N ILE A 253 -2.72 31.26 -11.34
CA ILE A 253 -1.39 30.67 -11.21
C ILE A 253 -0.55 31.80 -10.60
N HIS A 254 -0.20 31.67 -9.32
CA HIS A 254 0.83 32.54 -8.74
C HIS A 254 2.18 32.16 -9.37
N THR A 255 2.42 32.70 -10.56
CA THR A 255 3.79 32.84 -11.02
C THR A 255 4.50 33.76 -10.03
N LYS A 256 5.64 33.30 -9.52
CA LYS A 256 6.48 34.11 -8.62
C LYS A 256 6.55 35.53 -9.17
N ASP A 257 6.17 36.47 -8.32
CA ASP A 257 6.33 37.90 -8.59
C ASP A 257 7.76 38.18 -9.08
N GLU A 258 7.90 39.16 -9.98
CA GLU A 258 9.17 39.71 -10.49
C GLU A 258 10.17 40.12 -9.41
N ARG A 259 9.74 40.12 -8.15
CA ARG A 259 10.54 40.35 -6.94
C ARG A 259 11.65 39.28 -6.74
N SER A 260 11.54 38.10 -7.32
CA SER A 260 12.42 36.97 -6.97
C SER A 260 13.73 36.93 -7.75
N GLU A 261 13.84 37.52 -8.93
CA GLU A 261 15.10 37.47 -9.68
C GLU A 261 16.16 38.40 -9.13
N LYS A 262 15.76 39.59 -8.71
CA LYS A 262 16.70 40.57 -8.09
C LYS A 262 17.11 40.10 -6.69
N GLU A 263 16.14 39.67 -5.85
CA GLU A 263 16.43 39.19 -4.49
C GLU A 263 17.25 37.89 -4.48
N ALA A 264 17.02 36.98 -5.42
CA ALA A 264 17.82 35.75 -5.53
C ALA A 264 19.26 36.05 -6.01
N ALA A 265 19.44 36.98 -6.94
CA ALA A 265 20.75 37.43 -7.39
C ALA A 265 21.51 38.18 -6.29
N ASP A 266 20.82 39.06 -5.52
CA ASP A 266 21.39 39.77 -4.39
C ASP A 266 21.79 38.83 -3.24
N TYR A 267 20.96 37.78 -2.96
CA TYR A 267 21.26 36.77 -1.95
C TYR A 267 22.47 35.91 -2.34
N LEU A 268 22.60 35.56 -3.62
CA LEU A 268 23.74 34.78 -4.13
C LEU A 268 25.04 35.61 -4.21
N ASN A 269 24.92 36.96 -4.31
CA ASN A 269 26.03 37.88 -4.37
C ASN A 269 26.40 38.48 -3.00
N MET A 270 25.63 38.22 -1.95
CA MET A 270 26.04 38.51 -0.58
C MET A 270 27.16 37.54 -0.20
N GLY A 271 28.38 37.91 -0.54
CA GLY A 271 29.59 37.19 -0.15
C GLY A 271 29.61 37.01 1.36
N VAL A 272 29.76 35.79 1.78
CA VAL A 272 30.11 35.47 3.16
C VAL A 272 31.56 35.84 3.32
N ASP A 273 31.83 37.00 3.86
CA ASP A 273 33.16 37.38 4.33
C ASP A 273 33.52 36.44 5.49
N TYR A 274 34.54 35.59 5.29
CA TYR A 274 35.14 34.73 6.30
C TYR A 274 36.23 35.50 7.06
#